data_e5eaccba04d3369fb4802ba8c87191df
#
_entry.id   e5eaccba04d3369fb4802ba8c87191df
#
_cell.length_a   1.000
_cell.length_b   1.000
_cell.length_c   1.000
_cell.angle_alpha   90.00
_cell.angle_beta   90.00
_cell.angle_gamma   90.00
#
_symmetry.space_group_name_H-M   'P 1'
#
loop_
_entity.id
_entity.type
_entity.pdbx_description
1 polymer ?
#
loop_
_entity_poly.entity_id
_entity_poly.type
_entity_poly.pdbx_seq_one_letter_code
_entity_poly.pdbx_strand_id
1 'polypeptide(L)'
;WGTSGAPGRTTLAVGIATALSAHASTLLVDADTANPTIAHLLGFPVHASGLSSLARTASRGPITPADTLGASVMRSKNLHVITGLVTPHRWREVSKPGIESIVGALRLSARYSVIDVASTCLEKASRGASRDDAALGVLERADRLVIVARGDIVGINRLSFLARWWREQERDIPVEVIVNRVSTAAIGPHPVPSLQAAIGAFMPDCIFHVVPEDEGVGRASLRGKALGENGARCDASDALQAIVEQWVPTL
;
A
#
# COMPACT_ATOMS: atom_id res chain seq x y z
N TRP A 1 -2.37 3.39 0.61
CA TRP A 1 -2.32 4.84 0.34
C TRP A 1 -1.79 5.60 1.54
N GLY A 2 -1.53 6.92 1.44
CA GLY A 2 -1.12 7.65 2.63
C GLY A 2 -0.54 9.04 2.35
N THR A 3 -0.06 9.68 3.43
CA THR A 3 0.48 11.04 3.36
C THR A 3 1.75 11.11 2.52
N SER A 4 2.02 12.27 1.94
CA SER A 4 3.33 12.57 1.32
C SER A 4 4.45 12.56 2.38
N GLY A 5 5.72 12.52 1.96
CA GLY A 5 6.87 12.59 2.86
C GLY A 5 7.34 11.24 3.41
N ALA A 6 7.23 10.20 2.60
CA ALA A 6 7.78 8.86 2.86
C ALA A 6 7.37 8.25 4.23
N PRO A 7 6.07 8.11 4.52
CA PRO A 7 5.61 7.51 5.77
C PRO A 7 5.89 6.01 5.87
N GLY A 8 6.47 5.38 4.82
CA GLY A 8 6.76 3.95 4.75
C GLY A 8 5.64 3.11 4.13
N ARG A 9 4.77 3.69 3.29
CA ARG A 9 3.67 2.99 2.60
C ARG A 9 4.11 1.67 1.98
N THR A 10 5.09 1.72 1.09
CA THR A 10 5.62 0.55 0.38
C THR A 10 6.14 -0.52 1.33
N THR A 11 6.89 -0.13 2.37
CA THR A 11 7.40 -1.06 3.37
C THR A 11 6.28 -1.77 4.12
N LEU A 12 5.23 -1.02 4.51
CA LEU A 12 4.06 -1.59 5.18
C LEU A 12 3.23 -2.44 4.22
N ALA A 13 3.05 -2.04 2.96
CA ALA A 13 2.36 -2.84 1.95
C ALA A 13 3.04 -4.21 1.76
N VAL A 14 4.37 -4.23 1.67
CA VAL A 14 5.17 -5.46 1.60
C VAL A 14 4.99 -6.31 2.86
N GLY A 15 5.06 -5.71 4.06
CA GLY A 15 4.88 -6.42 5.33
C GLY A 15 3.47 -7.00 5.50
N ILE A 16 2.44 -6.22 5.17
CA ILE A 16 1.03 -6.64 5.18
C ILE A 16 0.80 -7.81 4.22
N ALA A 17 1.28 -7.70 2.98
CA ALA A 17 1.15 -8.78 2.00
C ALA A 17 1.86 -10.05 2.45
N THR A 18 3.03 -9.91 3.08
CA THR A 18 3.77 -11.03 3.67
C THR A 18 2.96 -11.70 4.79
N ALA A 19 2.40 -10.92 5.70
CA ALA A 19 1.57 -11.44 6.80
C ALA A 19 0.28 -12.12 6.27
N LEU A 20 -0.44 -11.50 5.33
CA LEU A 20 -1.64 -12.10 4.69
C LEU A 20 -1.32 -13.41 3.96
N SER A 21 -0.13 -13.52 3.36
CA SER A 21 0.29 -14.73 2.64
C SER A 21 0.48 -15.97 3.55
N ALA A 22 0.57 -15.78 4.86
CA ALA A 22 0.54 -16.88 5.82
C ALA A 22 -0.85 -17.52 5.91
N HIS A 23 -1.91 -16.81 5.56
CA HIS A 23 -3.30 -17.26 5.67
C HIS A 23 -3.87 -17.75 4.34
N ALA A 24 -3.58 -17.05 3.22
CA ALA A 24 -4.09 -17.45 1.90
C ALA A 24 -3.27 -16.87 0.75
N SER A 25 -3.66 -17.22 -0.50
CA SER A 25 -3.06 -16.67 -1.72
C SER A 25 -3.17 -15.15 -1.72
N THR A 26 -2.04 -14.49 -1.92
CA THR A 26 -1.91 -13.03 -1.81
C THR A 26 -1.13 -12.48 -3.00
N LEU A 27 -1.64 -11.39 -3.57
CA LEU A 27 -0.95 -10.58 -4.57
C LEU A 27 -0.50 -9.26 -3.92
N LEU A 28 0.76 -8.91 -4.13
CA LEU A 28 1.31 -7.59 -3.83
C LEU A 28 1.52 -6.85 -5.14
N VAL A 29 0.96 -5.67 -5.27
CA VAL A 29 1.03 -4.88 -6.51
C VAL A 29 1.68 -3.54 -6.26
N ASP A 30 2.73 -3.24 -7.00
CA ASP A 30 3.33 -1.91 -7.04
C ASP A 30 2.62 -1.06 -8.10
N ALA A 31 1.65 -0.28 -7.67
CA ALA A 31 0.93 0.68 -8.49
C ALA A 31 1.34 2.15 -8.17
N ASP A 32 2.46 2.35 -7.46
CA ASP A 32 3.07 3.67 -7.28
C ASP A 32 3.76 4.10 -8.59
N THR A 33 3.02 4.77 -9.45
CA THR A 33 3.53 5.27 -10.73
C THR A 33 4.50 6.44 -10.60
N ALA A 34 4.62 7.03 -9.41
CA ALA A 34 5.55 8.11 -9.11
C ALA A 34 6.90 7.60 -8.59
N ASN A 35 6.87 6.58 -7.73
CA ASN A 35 8.07 6.03 -7.08
C ASN A 35 7.97 4.50 -6.91
N PRO A 36 7.95 3.73 -8.01
CA PRO A 36 7.87 2.27 -7.94
C PRO A 36 9.13 1.71 -7.27
N THR A 37 8.97 0.99 -6.15
CA THR A 37 10.11 0.58 -5.30
C THR A 37 10.01 -0.84 -4.76
N ILE A 38 8.89 -1.55 -4.91
CA ILE A 38 8.72 -2.90 -4.36
C ILE A 38 9.76 -3.87 -4.90
N ALA A 39 10.06 -3.82 -6.22
CA ALA A 39 11.06 -4.68 -6.82
C ALA A 39 12.46 -4.49 -6.18
N HIS A 40 12.86 -3.24 -5.96
CA HIS A 40 14.12 -2.91 -5.30
C HIS A 40 14.15 -3.38 -3.85
N LEU A 41 13.05 -3.15 -3.13
CA LEU A 41 12.92 -3.51 -1.71
C LEU A 41 13.02 -5.02 -1.47
N LEU A 42 12.55 -5.81 -2.44
CA LEU A 42 12.56 -7.27 -2.41
C LEU A 42 13.75 -7.91 -3.14
N GLY A 43 14.66 -7.10 -3.70
CA GLY A 43 15.83 -7.59 -4.42
C GLY A 43 15.50 -8.28 -5.75
N PHE A 44 14.38 -7.93 -6.39
CA PHE A 44 14.02 -8.46 -7.71
C PHE A 44 14.75 -7.73 -8.83
N PRO A 45 15.05 -8.42 -9.96
CA PRO A 45 15.55 -7.76 -11.16
C PRO A 45 14.54 -6.75 -11.71
N VAL A 46 14.99 -5.52 -12.04
CA VAL A 46 14.14 -4.43 -12.53
C VAL A 46 14.21 -4.32 -14.05
N HIS A 47 14.07 -5.43 -14.76
CA HIS A 47 14.15 -5.45 -16.24
C HIS A 47 12.79 -5.42 -16.92
N ALA A 48 11.73 -5.77 -16.20
CA ALA A 48 10.37 -5.82 -16.71
C ALA A 48 9.38 -5.32 -15.64
N SER A 49 8.26 -4.76 -16.11
CA SER A 49 7.16 -4.29 -15.28
C SER A 49 5.95 -5.21 -15.45
N GLY A 50 5.56 -5.88 -14.38
CA GLY A 50 4.31 -6.65 -14.34
C GLY A 50 3.10 -5.73 -14.54
N LEU A 51 3.11 -4.54 -13.90
CA LEU A 51 2.05 -3.55 -14.04
C LEU A 51 1.88 -3.08 -15.49
N SER A 52 2.98 -2.74 -16.20
CA SER A 52 2.92 -2.38 -17.62
C SER A 52 2.42 -3.53 -18.50
N SER A 53 2.77 -4.77 -18.16
CA SER A 53 2.27 -5.95 -18.88
C SER A 53 0.76 -6.05 -18.76
N LEU A 54 0.21 -5.97 -17.54
CA LEU A 54 -1.23 -6.02 -17.32
C LEU A 54 -1.95 -4.83 -17.94
N ALA A 55 -1.38 -3.61 -17.87
CA ALA A 55 -1.96 -2.44 -18.51
C ALA A 55 -2.08 -2.60 -20.04
N ARG A 56 -1.07 -3.21 -20.69
CA ARG A 56 -1.14 -3.55 -22.12
C ARG A 56 -2.18 -4.63 -22.41
N THR A 57 -2.31 -5.64 -21.54
CA THR A 57 -3.38 -6.66 -21.69
C THR A 57 -4.76 -6.00 -21.56
N ALA A 58 -4.96 -5.13 -20.55
CA ALA A 58 -6.20 -4.39 -20.34
C ALA A 58 -6.62 -3.54 -21.56
N SER A 59 -5.66 -2.99 -22.31
CA SER A 59 -5.94 -2.21 -23.51
C SER A 59 -6.40 -3.05 -24.71
N ARG A 60 -6.22 -4.38 -24.65
CA ARG A 60 -6.58 -5.32 -25.72
C ARG A 60 -7.82 -6.14 -25.40
N GLY A 61 -8.19 -6.27 -24.12
CA GLY A 61 -9.35 -7.02 -23.68
C GLY A 61 -9.31 -7.37 -22.20
N PRO A 62 -10.20 -8.26 -21.75
CA PRO A 62 -10.24 -8.70 -20.36
C PRO A 62 -8.95 -9.38 -19.92
N ILE A 63 -8.51 -9.10 -18.68
CA ILE A 63 -7.37 -9.74 -18.06
C ILE A 63 -7.85 -11.04 -17.40
N THR A 64 -7.18 -12.15 -17.70
CA THR A 64 -7.46 -13.45 -17.08
C THR A 64 -6.60 -13.66 -15.82
N PRO A 65 -6.97 -14.62 -14.93
CA PRO A 65 -6.08 -15.04 -13.83
C PRO A 65 -4.72 -15.55 -14.31
N ALA A 66 -4.66 -16.21 -15.47
CA ALA A 66 -3.41 -16.65 -16.07
C ALA A 66 -2.51 -15.47 -16.49
N ASP A 67 -3.08 -14.41 -17.06
CA ASP A 67 -2.35 -13.19 -17.39
C ASP A 67 -1.80 -12.51 -16.12
N THR A 68 -2.61 -12.48 -15.06
CA THR A 68 -2.22 -11.90 -13.75
C THR A 68 -1.04 -12.65 -13.16
N LEU A 69 -1.09 -13.98 -13.11
CA LEU A 69 -0.01 -14.80 -12.61
C LEU A 69 1.23 -14.74 -13.52
N GLY A 70 1.04 -14.74 -14.83
CA GLY A 70 2.12 -14.60 -15.80
C GLY A 70 2.86 -13.25 -15.74
N ALA A 71 2.19 -12.20 -15.26
CA ALA A 71 2.78 -10.88 -15.04
C ALA A 71 3.42 -10.72 -13.64
N SER A 72 3.28 -11.71 -12.76
CA SER A 72 3.79 -11.69 -11.40
C SER A 72 5.08 -12.46 -11.22
N VAL A 73 5.83 -12.15 -10.17
CA VAL A 73 6.99 -12.91 -9.70
C VAL A 73 6.61 -13.61 -8.40
N MET A 74 6.81 -14.91 -8.31
CA MET A 74 6.57 -15.68 -7.10
C MET A 74 7.63 -15.35 -6.04
N ARG A 75 7.20 -14.86 -4.87
CA ARG A 75 8.05 -14.62 -3.71
C ARG A 75 8.05 -15.81 -2.74
N SER A 76 6.88 -16.38 -2.52
CA SER A 76 6.67 -17.58 -1.72
C SER A 76 5.49 -18.37 -2.30
N LYS A 77 5.20 -19.55 -1.72
CA LYS A 77 4.07 -20.40 -2.16
C LYS A 77 2.74 -19.64 -2.30
N ASN A 78 2.49 -18.70 -1.38
CA ASN A 78 1.23 -17.96 -1.34
C ASN A 78 1.38 -16.46 -1.68
N LEU A 79 2.60 -15.96 -1.95
CA LEU A 79 2.84 -14.56 -2.24
C LEU A 79 3.41 -14.39 -3.64
N HIS A 80 2.66 -13.70 -4.49
CA HIS A 80 3.11 -13.26 -5.81
C HIS A 80 3.18 -11.73 -5.85
N VAL A 81 4.13 -11.19 -6.59
CA VAL A 81 4.39 -9.76 -6.67
C VAL A 81 4.29 -9.29 -8.11
N ILE A 82 3.42 -8.33 -8.37
CA ILE A 82 3.33 -7.59 -9.63
C ILE A 82 4.19 -6.34 -9.48
N THR A 83 5.34 -6.34 -10.15
CA THR A 83 6.31 -5.25 -10.09
C THR A 83 5.79 -4.00 -10.78
N GLY A 84 6.13 -2.82 -10.22
CA GLY A 84 5.77 -1.52 -10.74
C GLY A 84 6.47 -1.14 -12.04
N LEU A 85 6.31 0.11 -12.43
CA LEU A 85 6.96 0.66 -13.62
C LEU A 85 8.48 0.60 -13.50
N VAL A 86 9.18 0.32 -14.60
CA VAL A 86 10.66 0.35 -14.64
C VAL A 86 11.18 1.78 -14.41
N THR A 87 10.41 2.77 -14.80
CA THR A 87 10.73 4.19 -14.61
C THR A 87 9.44 5.01 -14.45
N PRO A 88 9.42 6.02 -13.56
CA PRO A 88 8.26 6.89 -13.36
C PRO A 88 7.83 7.65 -14.63
N HIS A 89 8.70 7.84 -15.60
CA HIS A 89 8.36 8.52 -16.85
C HIS A 89 7.30 7.77 -17.68
N ARG A 90 7.13 6.47 -17.42
CA ARG A 90 6.17 5.61 -18.13
C ARG A 90 4.77 5.60 -17.49
N TRP A 91 4.47 6.49 -16.57
CA TRP A 91 3.20 6.55 -15.84
C TRP A 91 1.96 6.54 -16.76
N ARG A 92 2.06 7.13 -17.98
CA ARG A 92 0.97 7.14 -18.96
C ARG A 92 0.56 5.76 -19.49
N GLU A 93 1.35 4.72 -19.25
CA GLU A 93 0.99 3.36 -19.60
C GLU A 93 -0.13 2.81 -18.72
N VAL A 94 -0.31 3.40 -17.53
CA VAL A 94 -1.32 2.97 -16.56
C VAL A 94 -2.44 4.01 -16.50
N SER A 95 -3.42 3.84 -17.38
CA SER A 95 -4.62 4.68 -17.37
C SER A 95 -5.59 4.27 -16.26
N LYS A 96 -6.49 5.17 -15.87
CA LYS A 96 -7.53 4.88 -14.87
C LYS A 96 -8.40 3.67 -15.25
N PRO A 97 -8.96 3.55 -16.46
CA PRO A 97 -9.69 2.33 -16.87
C PRO A 97 -8.81 1.07 -16.86
N GLY A 98 -7.53 1.21 -17.22
CA GLY A 98 -6.58 0.10 -17.22
C GLY A 98 -6.34 -0.44 -15.81
N ILE A 99 -6.09 0.43 -14.82
CA ILE A 99 -5.89 0.00 -13.43
C ILE A 99 -7.18 -0.57 -12.82
N GLU A 100 -8.35 -0.03 -13.14
CA GLU A 100 -9.62 -0.58 -12.70
C GLU A 100 -9.84 -2.01 -13.22
N SER A 101 -9.49 -2.27 -14.48
CA SER A 101 -9.52 -3.62 -15.08
C SER A 101 -8.54 -4.56 -14.37
N ILE A 102 -7.34 -4.07 -14.04
CA ILE A 102 -6.34 -4.82 -13.27
C ILE A 102 -6.91 -5.19 -11.90
N VAL A 103 -7.46 -4.25 -11.14
CA VAL A 103 -8.06 -4.52 -9.83
C VAL A 103 -9.18 -5.57 -9.92
N GLY A 104 -10.01 -5.50 -10.96
CA GLY A 104 -11.02 -6.54 -11.23
C GLY A 104 -10.42 -7.93 -11.42
N ALA A 105 -9.31 -8.04 -12.16
CA ALA A 105 -8.63 -9.32 -12.40
C ALA A 105 -7.91 -9.86 -11.14
N LEU A 106 -7.36 -8.97 -10.30
CA LEU A 106 -6.73 -9.38 -9.04
C LEU A 106 -7.69 -10.15 -8.14
N ARG A 107 -8.95 -9.70 -8.03
CA ARG A 107 -10.00 -10.36 -7.24
C ARG A 107 -10.31 -11.80 -7.68
N LEU A 108 -10.10 -12.09 -8.96
CA LEU A 108 -10.28 -13.43 -9.52
C LEU A 108 -9.03 -14.32 -9.37
N SER A 109 -7.88 -13.72 -9.03
CA SER A 109 -6.58 -14.38 -9.07
C SER A 109 -6.04 -14.77 -7.69
N ALA A 110 -6.46 -14.09 -6.63
CA ALA A 110 -6.03 -14.38 -5.26
C ALA A 110 -7.10 -14.01 -4.24
N ARG A 111 -6.99 -14.58 -3.03
CA ARG A 111 -7.87 -14.23 -1.90
C ARG A 111 -7.63 -12.80 -1.44
N TYR A 112 -6.37 -12.37 -1.37
CA TYR A 112 -5.98 -11.04 -0.93
C TYR A 112 -5.16 -10.33 -2.01
N SER A 113 -5.38 -9.03 -2.13
CA SER A 113 -4.56 -8.17 -2.98
C SER A 113 -4.20 -6.90 -2.22
N VAL A 114 -2.91 -6.69 -2.01
CA VAL A 114 -2.36 -5.47 -1.40
C VAL A 114 -1.78 -4.62 -2.51
N ILE A 115 -2.31 -3.41 -2.67
CA ILE A 115 -1.92 -2.51 -3.76
C ILE A 115 -1.28 -1.26 -3.17
N ASP A 116 0.01 -1.11 -3.40
CA ASP A 116 0.75 0.11 -3.03
C ASP A 116 0.54 1.18 -4.10
N VAL A 117 0.11 2.36 -3.69
CA VAL A 117 -0.17 3.47 -4.60
C VAL A 117 0.54 4.76 -4.16
N ALA A 118 0.78 5.64 -5.11
CA ALA A 118 1.36 6.95 -4.85
C ALA A 118 0.51 7.77 -3.86
N SER A 119 1.15 8.67 -3.11
CA SER A 119 0.42 9.74 -2.46
C SER A 119 -0.05 10.72 -3.54
N THR A 120 -1.37 10.82 -3.70
CA THR A 120 -1.97 11.73 -4.67
C THR A 120 -1.86 13.17 -4.20
N CYS A 121 -1.72 14.10 -5.14
CA CYS A 121 -1.76 15.53 -4.85
C CYS A 121 -3.17 16.07 -4.60
N LEU A 122 -4.20 15.20 -4.67
CA LEU A 122 -5.61 15.52 -4.37
C LEU A 122 -6.24 16.56 -5.32
N GLU A 123 -5.58 16.93 -6.38
CA GLU A 123 -6.14 17.82 -7.40
C GLU A 123 -6.85 17.00 -8.48
N LYS A 124 -8.12 17.32 -8.71
CA LYS A 124 -8.86 16.78 -9.86
C LYS A 124 -8.18 17.28 -11.13
N ALA A 125 -7.63 16.36 -11.93
CA ALA A 125 -7.14 16.70 -13.25
C ALA A 125 -8.28 17.36 -14.04
N SER A 126 -8.09 18.60 -14.45
CA SER A 126 -9.12 19.37 -15.16
C SER A 126 -9.37 18.84 -16.57
N ARG A 127 -8.40 18.21 -17.21
CA ARG A 127 -8.50 17.53 -18.53
C ARG A 127 -7.31 16.60 -18.78
N GLY A 128 -7.58 15.43 -19.40
CA GLY A 128 -6.56 14.48 -19.84
C GLY A 128 -6.07 13.51 -18.77
N ALA A 129 -5.02 12.74 -19.09
CA ALA A 129 -4.44 11.76 -18.18
C ALA A 129 -3.67 12.45 -17.06
N SER A 130 -3.82 11.94 -15.82
CA SER A 130 -3.15 12.40 -14.61
C SER A 130 -2.17 11.36 -14.09
N ARG A 131 -1.12 11.80 -13.39
CA ARG A 131 -0.25 10.90 -12.63
C ARG A 131 -0.99 10.20 -11.49
N ASP A 132 -2.10 10.79 -11.04
CA ASP A 132 -2.92 10.25 -9.96
C ASP A 132 -3.94 9.20 -10.46
N ASP A 133 -4.09 8.99 -11.77
CA ASP A 133 -5.07 8.09 -12.36
C ASP A 133 -4.97 6.67 -11.80
N ALA A 134 -3.75 6.14 -11.64
CA ALA A 134 -3.54 4.82 -11.08
C ALA A 134 -4.00 4.74 -9.62
N ALA A 135 -3.62 5.71 -8.79
CA ALA A 135 -4.02 5.74 -7.39
C ALA A 135 -5.53 5.94 -7.24
N LEU A 136 -6.13 6.88 -7.98
CA LEU A 136 -7.57 7.13 -7.94
C LEU A 136 -8.38 5.91 -8.40
N GLY A 137 -7.96 5.23 -9.48
CA GLY A 137 -8.64 4.03 -9.96
C GLY A 137 -8.56 2.87 -8.95
N VAL A 138 -7.44 2.70 -8.23
CA VAL A 138 -7.33 1.74 -7.13
C VAL A 138 -8.24 2.14 -5.97
N LEU A 139 -8.19 3.39 -5.52
CA LEU A 139 -9.01 3.89 -4.41
C LEU A 139 -10.51 3.74 -4.68
N GLU A 140 -10.95 3.91 -5.93
CA GLU A 140 -12.35 3.73 -6.33
C GLU A 140 -12.82 2.27 -6.33
N ARG A 141 -11.90 1.32 -6.39
CA ARG A 141 -12.21 -0.12 -6.47
C ARG A 141 -11.79 -0.91 -5.23
N ALA A 142 -11.14 -0.27 -4.27
CA ALA A 142 -10.70 -0.94 -3.05
C ALA A 142 -11.88 -1.40 -2.19
N ASP A 143 -11.73 -2.56 -1.55
CA ASP A 143 -12.69 -3.09 -0.57
C ASP A 143 -12.38 -2.61 0.85
N ARG A 144 -11.14 -2.21 1.09
CA ARG A 144 -10.63 -1.62 2.34
C ARG A 144 -9.55 -0.60 2.01
N LEU A 145 -9.54 0.51 2.73
CA LEU A 145 -8.50 1.53 2.64
C LEU A 145 -7.64 1.55 3.90
N VAL A 146 -6.34 1.41 3.72
CA VAL A 146 -5.35 1.64 4.78
C VAL A 146 -4.60 2.93 4.47
N ILE A 147 -4.74 3.93 5.33
CA ILE A 147 -4.05 5.21 5.21
C ILE A 147 -2.80 5.18 6.08
N VAL A 148 -1.63 5.33 5.47
CA VAL A 148 -0.35 5.37 6.20
C VAL A 148 0.06 6.81 6.45
N ALA A 149 0.30 7.14 7.72
CA ALA A 149 0.84 8.42 8.15
C ALA A 149 2.13 8.22 8.94
N ARG A 150 3.00 9.22 8.96
CA ARG A 150 4.19 9.21 9.81
C ARG A 150 3.82 9.64 11.25
N GLY A 151 4.41 8.99 12.24
CA GLY A 151 4.23 9.28 13.66
C GLY A 151 5.03 10.51 14.11
N ASP A 152 4.71 11.67 13.54
CA ASP A 152 5.22 12.98 13.96
C ASP A 152 4.17 14.08 13.68
N ILE A 153 4.42 15.28 14.19
CA ILE A 153 3.49 16.41 14.05
C ILE A 153 3.15 16.70 12.58
N VAL A 154 4.12 16.62 11.69
CA VAL A 154 3.94 16.90 10.26
C VAL A 154 3.11 15.81 9.61
N GLY A 155 3.37 14.54 9.94
CA GLY A 155 2.62 13.40 9.43
C GLY A 155 1.15 13.44 9.85
N ILE A 156 0.86 13.77 11.12
CA ILE A 156 -0.51 13.89 11.63
C ILE A 156 -1.23 15.08 10.99
N ASN A 157 -0.57 16.23 10.83
CA ASN A 157 -1.16 17.36 10.11
C ASN A 157 -1.50 16.98 8.65
N ARG A 158 -0.62 16.29 7.93
CA ARG A 158 -0.90 15.81 6.57
C ARG A 158 -2.05 14.81 6.54
N LEU A 159 -2.15 13.95 7.56
CA LEU A 159 -3.26 13.01 7.70
C LEU A 159 -4.60 13.74 7.81
N SER A 160 -4.68 14.87 8.53
CA SER A 160 -5.94 15.64 8.65
C SER A 160 -6.44 16.15 7.30
N PHE A 161 -5.55 16.59 6.40
CA PHE A 161 -5.93 16.97 5.03
C PHE A 161 -6.42 15.79 4.20
N LEU A 162 -5.73 14.63 4.30
CA LEU A 162 -6.15 13.41 3.61
C LEU A 162 -7.51 12.92 4.11
N ALA A 163 -7.73 12.93 5.41
CA ALA A 163 -8.99 12.52 6.03
C ALA A 163 -10.16 13.41 5.56
N ARG A 164 -9.92 14.71 5.46
CA ARG A 164 -10.92 15.65 4.92
C ARG A 164 -11.26 15.32 3.47
N TRP A 165 -10.25 15.18 2.62
CA TRP A 165 -10.44 14.84 1.21
C TRP A 165 -11.18 13.50 1.04
N TRP A 166 -10.79 12.48 1.82
CA TRP A 166 -11.43 11.16 1.73
C TRP A 166 -12.92 11.23 2.10
N ARG A 167 -13.25 11.98 3.12
CA ARG A 167 -14.66 12.19 3.54
C ARG A 167 -15.50 12.81 2.42
N GLU A 168 -14.92 13.71 1.65
CA GLU A 168 -15.58 14.35 0.49
C GLU A 168 -15.82 13.38 -0.67
N GLN A 169 -15.20 12.20 -0.66
CA GLN A 169 -15.44 11.17 -1.68
C GLN A 169 -16.71 10.35 -1.42
N GLU A 170 -17.35 10.47 -0.26
CA GLU A 170 -18.61 9.81 0.12
C GLU A 170 -18.60 8.28 -0.10
N ARG A 171 -17.46 7.62 0.18
CA ARG A 171 -17.30 6.17 -0.03
C ARG A 171 -17.52 5.41 1.27
N ASP A 172 -18.37 4.39 1.19
CA ASP A 172 -18.69 3.50 2.30
C ASP A 172 -17.84 2.22 2.21
N ILE A 173 -16.56 2.33 2.56
CA ILE A 173 -15.66 1.20 2.74
C ILE A 173 -14.91 1.34 4.06
N PRO A 174 -14.49 0.24 4.70
CA PRO A 174 -13.67 0.30 5.89
C PRO A 174 -12.38 1.10 5.66
N VAL A 175 -12.14 2.09 6.52
CA VAL A 175 -10.94 2.93 6.50
C VAL A 175 -10.22 2.79 7.84
N GLU A 176 -8.96 2.43 7.77
CA GLU A 176 -8.08 2.34 8.93
C GLU A 176 -6.81 3.16 8.71
N VAL A 177 -6.24 3.65 9.79
CA VAL A 177 -4.99 4.42 9.75
C VAL A 177 -3.88 3.61 10.39
N ILE A 178 -2.73 3.51 9.71
CA ILE A 178 -1.49 3.05 10.34
C ILE A 178 -0.57 4.24 10.54
N VAL A 179 -0.34 4.59 11.80
CA VAL A 179 0.67 5.57 12.17
C VAL A 179 2.00 4.85 12.31
N ASN A 180 2.89 5.08 11.36
CA ASN A 180 4.17 4.40 11.25
C ASN A 180 5.32 5.23 11.82
N ARG A 181 6.40 4.56 12.22
CA ARG A 181 7.60 5.16 12.82
C ARG A 181 7.27 5.95 14.09
N VAL A 182 6.42 5.39 14.92
CA VAL A 182 6.08 6.01 16.20
C VAL A 182 7.22 5.82 17.19
N SER A 183 7.66 6.93 17.78
CA SER A 183 8.67 6.93 18.83
C SER A 183 8.34 7.97 19.91
N THR A 184 8.84 7.74 21.11
CA THR A 184 8.71 8.70 22.21
C THR A 184 9.44 10.01 21.93
N ALA A 185 10.49 9.97 21.13
CA ALA A 185 11.23 11.16 20.72
C ALA A 185 10.41 12.09 19.81
N ALA A 186 9.54 11.50 18.95
CA ALA A 186 8.76 12.26 17.98
C ALA A 186 7.38 12.72 18.54
N ILE A 187 6.76 11.91 19.42
CA ILE A 187 5.38 12.13 19.90
C ILE A 187 5.32 12.50 21.38
N GLY A 188 6.36 12.17 22.14
CA GLY A 188 6.39 12.36 23.59
C GLY A 188 6.24 11.04 24.38
N PRO A 189 6.23 11.10 25.72
CA PRO A 189 6.31 9.93 26.60
C PRO A 189 5.10 8.98 26.49
N HIS A 190 3.97 9.46 26.02
CA HIS A 190 2.74 8.68 25.88
C HIS A 190 2.22 8.75 24.44
N PRO A 191 2.90 8.11 23.45
CA PRO A 191 2.60 8.29 22.04
C PRO A 191 1.19 7.83 21.66
N VAL A 192 0.70 6.70 22.17
CA VAL A 192 -0.62 6.18 21.80
C VAL A 192 -1.76 7.09 22.27
N PRO A 193 -1.86 7.52 23.54
CA PRO A 193 -2.87 8.48 23.97
C PRO A 193 -2.77 9.82 23.24
N SER A 194 -1.56 10.31 22.95
CA SER A 194 -1.37 11.56 22.21
C SER A 194 -1.89 11.46 20.78
N LEU A 195 -1.61 10.35 20.09
CA LEU A 195 -2.13 10.08 18.75
C LEU A 195 -3.64 9.91 18.75
N GLN A 196 -4.20 9.22 19.75
CA GLN A 196 -5.65 9.04 19.89
C GLN A 196 -6.36 10.37 20.03
N ALA A 197 -5.86 11.28 20.87
CA ALA A 197 -6.42 12.61 21.01
C ALA A 197 -6.31 13.42 19.72
N ALA A 198 -5.15 13.40 19.04
CA ALA A 198 -4.91 14.16 17.83
C ALA A 198 -5.76 13.65 16.64
N ILE A 199 -5.82 12.34 16.41
CA ILE A 199 -6.58 11.73 15.30
C ILE A 199 -8.08 11.84 15.59
N GLY A 200 -8.51 11.60 16.83
CA GLY A 200 -9.90 11.70 17.26
C GLY A 200 -10.52 13.08 17.02
N ALA A 201 -9.71 14.13 17.00
CA ALA A 201 -10.18 15.48 16.71
C ALA A 201 -10.73 15.66 15.28
N PHE A 202 -10.28 14.86 14.30
CA PHE A 202 -10.72 14.97 12.91
C PHE A 202 -11.22 13.65 12.30
N MET A 203 -10.98 12.52 12.97
CA MET A 203 -11.49 11.18 12.62
C MET A 203 -11.95 10.45 13.88
N PRO A 204 -13.05 10.84 14.52
CA PRO A 204 -13.45 10.33 15.85
C PRO A 204 -13.71 8.82 15.87
N ASP A 205 -14.24 8.26 14.77
CA ASP A 205 -14.60 6.84 14.68
C ASP A 205 -13.52 5.99 13.97
N CYS A 206 -12.33 6.56 13.74
CA CYS A 206 -11.27 5.87 13.01
C CYS A 206 -10.57 4.83 13.88
N ILE A 207 -10.50 3.61 13.38
CA ILE A 207 -9.58 2.61 13.89
C ILE A 207 -8.17 2.99 13.42
N PHE A 208 -7.27 3.20 14.37
CA PHE A 208 -5.87 3.42 14.03
C PHE A 208 -4.95 2.43 14.74
N HIS A 209 -3.87 2.11 14.08
CA HIS A 209 -2.84 1.20 14.54
C HIS A 209 -1.50 1.93 14.62
N VAL A 210 -0.64 1.46 15.49
CA VAL A 210 0.70 2.02 15.69
C VAL A 210 1.75 1.01 15.28
N VAL A 211 2.68 1.43 14.43
CA VAL A 211 3.89 0.67 14.10
C VAL A 211 5.09 1.46 14.63
N PRO A 212 5.89 0.88 15.51
CA PRO A 212 7.02 1.58 16.11
C PRO A 212 8.13 1.90 15.09
N GLU A 213 8.93 2.90 15.39
CA GLU A 213 10.18 3.12 14.68
C GLU A 213 11.16 2.00 15.07
N ASP A 214 11.70 1.30 14.08
CA ASP A 214 12.50 0.10 14.28
C ASP A 214 13.61 -0.01 13.24
N GLU A 215 14.85 -0.11 13.71
CA GLU A 215 16.01 -0.29 12.84
C GLU A 215 16.01 -1.63 12.09
N GLY A 216 15.27 -2.63 12.58
CA GLY A 216 15.06 -3.91 11.92
C GLY A 216 14.47 -3.76 10.51
N VAL A 217 13.65 -2.73 10.30
CA VAL A 217 13.08 -2.38 9.00
C VAL A 217 14.18 -2.07 7.98
N GLY A 218 15.14 -1.23 8.35
CA GLY A 218 16.28 -0.91 7.50
C GLY A 218 17.16 -2.12 7.21
N ARG A 219 17.42 -2.95 8.23
CA ARG A 219 18.21 -4.18 8.10
C ARG A 219 17.53 -5.21 7.18
N ALA A 220 16.21 -5.34 7.24
CA ALA A 220 15.44 -6.21 6.34
C ALA A 220 15.56 -5.72 4.88
N SER A 221 15.32 -4.43 4.66
CA SER A 221 15.40 -3.80 3.33
C SER A 221 16.77 -3.96 2.68
N LEU A 222 17.86 -3.76 3.44
CA LEU A 222 19.24 -3.96 2.95
C LEU A 222 19.53 -5.40 2.50
N ARG A 223 18.77 -6.36 3.00
CA ARG A 223 18.89 -7.79 2.65
C ARG A 223 17.89 -8.23 1.56
N GLY A 224 17.10 -7.31 1.00
CA GLY A 224 16.04 -7.64 0.06
C GLY A 224 14.95 -8.51 0.68
N LYS A 225 14.70 -8.40 1.99
CA LYS A 225 13.70 -9.18 2.73
C LYS A 225 12.49 -8.34 3.09
N ALA A 226 11.31 -8.97 3.00
CA ALA A 226 10.10 -8.38 3.54
C ALA A 226 10.09 -8.42 5.07
N LEU A 227 9.40 -7.47 5.70
CA LEU A 227 9.14 -7.53 7.13
C LEU A 227 8.34 -8.80 7.46
N GLY A 228 8.77 -9.52 8.50
CA GLY A 228 8.14 -10.77 8.91
C GLY A 228 8.65 -12.02 8.18
N GLU A 229 9.45 -11.90 7.12
CA GLU A 229 10.15 -13.06 6.53
C GLU A 229 11.17 -13.65 7.51
N ASN A 230 11.51 -14.94 7.29
CA ASN A 230 12.50 -15.63 8.10
C ASN A 230 13.81 -14.82 8.23
N GLY A 231 14.19 -14.50 9.47
CA GLY A 231 15.36 -13.69 9.82
C GLY A 231 15.16 -12.19 9.61
N ALA A 232 13.93 -11.69 9.43
CA ALA A 232 13.58 -10.28 9.35
C ALA A 232 12.43 -9.90 10.32
N ARG A 233 12.32 -10.64 11.46
CA ARG A 233 11.39 -10.28 12.54
C ARG A 233 11.95 -9.12 13.36
N CYS A 234 11.07 -8.22 13.75
CA CYS A 234 11.34 -7.04 14.56
C CYS A 234 10.00 -6.48 15.08
N ASP A 235 10.03 -5.53 16.01
CA ASP A 235 8.83 -4.99 16.64
C ASP A 235 7.83 -4.43 15.61
N ALA A 236 8.33 -3.81 14.55
CA ALA A 236 7.49 -3.32 13.44
C ALA A 236 6.79 -4.47 12.69
N SER A 237 7.48 -5.60 12.49
CA SER A 237 6.87 -6.78 11.84
C SER A 237 5.82 -7.44 12.73
N ASP A 238 6.06 -7.49 14.03
CA ASP A 238 5.14 -8.10 15.00
C ASP A 238 3.87 -7.22 15.15
N ALA A 239 4.03 -5.90 15.12
CA ALA A 239 2.90 -4.98 15.05
C ALA A 239 2.04 -5.19 13.78
N LEU A 240 2.67 -5.34 12.61
CA LEU A 240 1.95 -5.63 11.37
C LEU A 240 1.23 -6.97 11.39
N GLN A 241 1.86 -8.00 11.95
CA GLN A 241 1.23 -9.31 12.11
C GLN A 241 -0.04 -9.20 12.97
N ALA A 242 0.04 -8.51 14.10
CA ALA A 242 -1.11 -8.29 14.99
C ALA A 242 -2.25 -7.50 14.33
N ILE A 243 -1.94 -6.55 13.46
CA ILE A 243 -2.93 -5.80 12.67
C ILE A 243 -3.63 -6.74 11.68
N VAL A 244 -2.85 -7.52 10.92
CA VAL A 244 -3.39 -8.45 9.91
C VAL A 244 -4.26 -9.53 10.55
N GLU A 245 -3.90 -10.03 11.72
CA GLU A 245 -4.70 -11.02 12.46
C GLU A 245 -6.09 -10.50 12.84
N GLN A 246 -6.27 -9.20 13.03
CA GLN A 246 -7.58 -8.58 13.25
C GLN A 246 -8.42 -8.51 11.96
N TRP A 247 -7.77 -8.46 10.80
CA TRP A 247 -8.44 -8.35 9.51
C TRP A 247 -8.90 -9.71 8.94
N VAL A 248 -8.09 -10.76 9.13
CA VAL A 248 -8.34 -12.06 8.49
C VAL A 248 -9.74 -12.64 8.76
N PRO A 249 -10.34 -12.53 9.96
CA PRO A 249 -11.70 -13.01 10.20
C PRO A 249 -12.79 -12.23 9.44
N THR A 250 -12.49 -11.03 8.97
CA THR A 250 -13.44 -10.10 8.32
C THR A 250 -13.21 -9.96 6.81
N LEU A 251 -12.16 -10.55 6.30
CA LEU A 251 -11.79 -10.63 4.88
C LEU A 251 -12.14 -12.03 4.32
#